data_9dd31f89dd62f414017bc64bfce59a3a
#
_entry.id   9dd31f89dd62f414017bc64bfce59a3a
#
_cell.length_a   1.000
_cell.length_b   1.000
_cell.length_c   1.000
_cell.angle_alpha   90.00
_cell.angle_beta   90.00
_cell.angle_gamma   90.00
#
_symmetry.space_group_name_H-M   'P 1'
#
loop_
_entity.id
_entity.type
_entity.pdbx_description
1 polymer ?
#
loop_
_entity_poly.entity_id
_entity_poly.type
_entity_poly.pdbx_seq_one_letter_code
_entity_poly.pdbx_strand_id
1 'polypeptide(L)'
;MMITLKNVTKEYNKGNIGLEDVSLDIAKGEFVFIVGKSGSGKTTLMKLLQKELDVTSGQIIVNGQDYKKLTQRNLPKFRRQMGMVFQDFRLLKDRTIFENVAFAQQVVEVPHRYIKRQVENMLEMVGLKDRMNAFPNELSGGEQQRVAIARALVNHPVLLLADEPTGNLDPVTAKEIMELLSEINKSGTTVLVVTHNKELVNEMGKRVILIEDGHIEQDEIRWSYDI
;
A
#
# COMPACT_ATOMS: atom_id res chain seq x y z
N MET A 1 -14.72 -2.51 10.51
CA MET A 1 -13.71 -3.04 9.59
C MET A 1 -13.10 -1.93 8.75
N MET A 2 -11.84 -2.08 8.31
CA MET A 2 -11.21 -1.21 7.31
C MET A 2 -11.52 -1.72 5.91
N ILE A 3 -11.34 -3.02 5.69
CA ILE A 3 -11.63 -3.71 4.43
C ILE A 3 -12.57 -4.85 4.71
N THR A 4 -13.60 -5.01 3.89
CA THR A 4 -14.49 -6.18 3.86
C THR A 4 -14.70 -6.60 2.42
N LEU A 5 -14.35 -7.83 2.10
CA LEU A 5 -14.69 -8.52 0.86
C LEU A 5 -15.74 -9.59 1.16
N LYS A 6 -16.77 -9.70 0.32
CA LYS A 6 -17.82 -10.71 0.44
C LYS A 6 -18.00 -11.42 -0.89
N ASN A 7 -17.59 -12.69 -0.95
CA ASN A 7 -17.69 -13.57 -2.12
C ASN A 7 -17.20 -12.88 -3.41
N VAL A 8 -16.02 -12.24 -3.32
CA VAL A 8 -15.45 -11.45 -4.41
C VAL A 8 -14.83 -12.36 -5.45
N THR A 9 -15.33 -12.25 -6.67
CA THR A 9 -14.73 -12.89 -7.85
C THR A 9 -14.32 -11.84 -8.86
N LYS A 10 -13.13 -12.01 -9.42
CA LYS A 10 -12.63 -11.23 -10.56
C LYS A 10 -12.18 -12.15 -11.67
N GLU A 11 -12.96 -12.16 -12.72
CA GLU A 11 -12.64 -12.83 -13.98
C GLU A 11 -12.17 -11.80 -15.00
N TYR A 12 -11.09 -12.13 -15.71
CA TYR A 12 -10.59 -11.40 -16.87
C TYR A 12 -11.12 -12.01 -18.16
N ASN A 13 -10.96 -11.30 -19.26
CA ASN A 13 -11.34 -11.82 -20.58
C ASN A 13 -10.70 -13.20 -20.84
N LYS A 14 -11.46 -14.11 -21.47
CA LYS A 14 -11.06 -15.50 -21.84
C LYS A 14 -11.02 -16.49 -20.65
N GLY A 15 -11.79 -16.26 -19.59
CA GLY A 15 -11.90 -17.24 -18.49
C GLY A 15 -10.69 -17.29 -17.56
N ASN A 16 -9.79 -16.31 -17.64
CA ASN A 16 -8.69 -16.21 -16.69
C ASN A 16 -9.20 -15.60 -15.37
N ILE A 17 -9.17 -16.39 -14.29
CA ILE A 17 -9.66 -16.00 -12.96
C ILE A 17 -8.51 -15.35 -12.21
N GLY A 18 -8.72 -14.13 -11.75
CA GLY A 18 -7.76 -13.42 -10.91
C GLY A 18 -8.01 -13.59 -9.42
N LEU A 19 -9.29 -13.66 -9.01
CA LEU A 19 -9.74 -14.02 -7.66
C LEU A 19 -11.07 -14.76 -7.79
N GLU A 20 -11.30 -15.77 -6.95
CA GLU A 20 -12.52 -16.59 -6.95
C GLU A 20 -13.07 -16.75 -5.54
N ASP A 21 -14.31 -16.31 -5.34
CA ASP A 21 -15.08 -16.40 -4.10
C ASP A 21 -14.35 -15.96 -2.82
N VAL A 22 -13.57 -14.90 -2.93
CA VAL A 22 -12.74 -14.40 -1.83
C VAL A 22 -13.59 -13.61 -0.84
N SER A 23 -13.58 -14.05 0.43
CA SER A 23 -14.16 -13.33 1.57
C SER A 23 -13.07 -13.01 2.60
N LEU A 24 -12.98 -11.74 3.01
CA LEU A 24 -11.90 -11.25 3.87
C LEU A 24 -12.36 -10.04 4.66
N ASP A 25 -12.03 -10.01 5.95
CA ASP A 25 -12.18 -8.84 6.81
C ASP A 25 -10.84 -8.40 7.39
N ILE A 26 -10.50 -7.12 7.24
CA ILE A 26 -9.32 -6.49 7.85
C ILE A 26 -9.81 -5.38 8.78
N ALA A 27 -9.35 -5.40 10.02
CA ALA A 27 -9.71 -4.41 11.03
C ALA A 27 -8.99 -3.06 10.80
N LYS A 28 -9.52 -1.97 11.38
CA LYS A 28 -8.81 -0.68 11.40
C LYS A 28 -7.57 -0.79 12.28
N GLY A 29 -6.45 -0.21 11.80
CA GLY A 29 -5.17 -0.24 12.50
C GLY A 29 -4.46 -1.59 12.44
N GLU A 30 -4.94 -2.54 11.64
CA GLU A 30 -4.29 -3.83 11.48
C GLU A 30 -3.11 -3.74 10.51
N PHE A 31 -2.07 -4.55 10.74
CA PHE A 31 -0.98 -4.79 9.80
C PHE A 31 -1.12 -6.19 9.23
N VAL A 32 -1.25 -6.30 7.92
CA VAL A 32 -1.52 -7.57 7.24
C VAL A 32 -0.56 -7.78 6.08
N PHE A 33 0.02 -8.96 5.99
CA PHE A 33 0.75 -9.42 4.83
C PHE A 33 -0.16 -10.20 3.89
N ILE A 34 -0.03 -9.95 2.59
CA ILE A 34 -0.60 -10.77 1.51
C ILE A 34 0.56 -11.46 0.82
N VAL A 35 0.58 -12.78 0.88
CA VAL A 35 1.64 -13.61 0.31
C VAL A 35 1.08 -14.59 -0.71
N GLY A 36 1.95 -15.23 -1.48
CA GLY A 36 1.59 -16.25 -2.48
C GLY A 36 2.51 -16.20 -3.69
N LYS A 37 2.45 -17.22 -4.54
CA LYS A 37 3.26 -17.34 -5.77
C LYS A 37 2.96 -16.24 -6.79
N SER A 38 3.85 -16.03 -7.76
CA SER A 38 3.55 -15.14 -8.89
C SER A 38 2.29 -15.62 -9.62
N GLY A 39 1.39 -14.67 -9.96
CA GLY A 39 0.12 -15.00 -10.62
C GLY A 39 -1.01 -15.48 -9.69
N SER A 40 -0.80 -15.63 -8.38
CA SER A 40 -1.82 -16.13 -7.45
C SER A 40 -3.04 -15.22 -7.22
N GLY A 41 -3.03 -13.97 -7.72
CA GLY A 41 -4.16 -13.04 -7.53
C GLY A 41 -3.84 -11.79 -6.69
N LYS A 42 -2.66 -11.69 -6.05
CA LYS A 42 -2.27 -10.55 -5.20
C LYS A 42 -2.39 -9.19 -5.88
N THR A 43 -1.86 -9.07 -7.10
CA THR A 43 -1.97 -7.83 -7.90
C THR A 43 -3.42 -7.52 -8.27
N THR A 44 -4.25 -8.56 -8.51
CA THR A 44 -5.68 -8.40 -8.74
C THR A 44 -6.36 -7.84 -7.50
N LEU A 45 -6.07 -8.39 -6.30
CA LEU A 45 -6.58 -7.88 -5.04
C LEU A 45 -6.20 -6.40 -4.84
N MET A 46 -4.92 -6.06 -5.04
CA MET A 46 -4.45 -4.67 -4.91
C MET A 46 -5.19 -3.71 -5.83
N LYS A 47 -5.36 -4.06 -7.11
CA LYS A 47 -6.09 -3.24 -8.09
C LYS A 47 -7.58 -3.10 -7.76
N LEU A 48 -8.20 -4.16 -7.23
CA LEU A 48 -9.58 -4.11 -6.75
C LEU A 48 -9.71 -3.15 -5.55
N LEU A 49 -8.80 -3.23 -4.56
CA LEU A 49 -8.80 -2.33 -3.40
C LEU A 49 -8.59 -0.87 -3.78
N GLN A 50 -7.81 -0.59 -4.83
CA GLN A 50 -7.63 0.75 -5.38
C GLN A 50 -8.79 1.22 -6.27
N LYS A 51 -9.79 0.35 -6.50
CA LYS A 51 -10.86 0.59 -7.48
C LYS A 51 -10.33 0.91 -8.88
N GLU A 52 -9.19 0.31 -9.26
CA GLU A 52 -8.70 0.31 -10.64
C GLU A 52 -9.42 -0.73 -11.49
N LEU A 53 -9.89 -1.82 -10.84
CA LEU A 53 -10.71 -2.86 -11.43
C LEU A 53 -12.05 -2.94 -10.73
N ASP A 54 -13.07 -3.35 -11.47
CA ASP A 54 -14.36 -3.75 -10.92
C ASP A 54 -14.42 -5.26 -10.68
N VAL A 55 -15.15 -5.66 -9.67
CA VAL A 55 -15.44 -7.08 -9.40
C VAL A 55 -16.35 -7.64 -10.50
N THR A 56 -16.22 -8.93 -10.82
CA THR A 56 -17.19 -9.66 -11.65
C THR A 56 -18.43 -10.00 -10.82
N SER A 57 -18.23 -10.45 -9.57
CA SER A 57 -19.29 -10.66 -8.59
C SER A 57 -18.81 -10.36 -7.17
N GLY A 58 -19.74 -10.35 -6.20
CA GLY A 58 -19.43 -10.06 -4.81
C GLY A 58 -19.52 -8.58 -4.45
N GLN A 59 -18.94 -8.23 -3.30
CA GLN A 59 -18.98 -6.86 -2.75
C GLN A 59 -17.65 -6.49 -2.07
N ILE A 60 -17.20 -5.27 -2.29
CA ILE A 60 -16.05 -4.67 -1.58
C ILE A 60 -16.52 -3.45 -0.83
N ILE A 61 -16.16 -3.37 0.46
CA ILE A 61 -16.39 -2.21 1.32
C ILE A 61 -15.04 -1.81 1.90
N VAL A 62 -14.64 -0.55 1.73
CA VAL A 62 -13.40 -0.02 2.33
C VAL A 62 -13.74 1.24 3.12
N ASN A 63 -13.32 1.28 4.37
CA ASN A 63 -13.61 2.34 5.34
C ASN A 63 -15.10 2.74 5.37
N GLY A 64 -15.99 1.72 5.34
CA GLY A 64 -17.44 1.89 5.34
C GLY A 64 -18.05 2.33 3.99
N GLN A 65 -17.25 2.50 2.95
CA GLN A 65 -17.73 2.87 1.61
C GLN A 65 -17.86 1.64 0.71
N ASP A 66 -19.08 1.35 0.30
CA ASP A 66 -19.37 0.27 -0.66
C ASP A 66 -18.97 0.70 -2.08
N TYR A 67 -18.15 -0.11 -2.75
CA TYR A 67 -17.66 0.16 -4.11
C TYR A 67 -18.77 0.23 -5.16
N LYS A 68 -19.91 -0.44 -4.95
CA LYS A 68 -21.08 -0.33 -5.82
C LYS A 68 -21.70 1.07 -5.82
N LYS A 69 -21.45 1.84 -4.74
CA LYS A 69 -21.95 3.23 -4.59
C LYS A 69 -20.94 4.29 -5.04
N LEU A 70 -19.70 3.87 -5.39
CA LEU A 70 -18.69 4.79 -5.89
C LEU A 70 -18.98 5.15 -7.35
N THR A 71 -19.03 6.45 -7.61
CA THR A 71 -19.18 7.04 -8.94
C THR A 71 -17.87 7.70 -9.37
N GLN A 72 -17.72 8.01 -10.65
CA GLN A 72 -16.55 8.76 -11.15
C GLN A 72 -16.33 10.08 -10.41
N ARG A 73 -17.41 10.71 -9.94
CA ARG A 73 -17.37 12.00 -9.24
C ARG A 73 -16.78 11.87 -7.81
N ASN A 74 -17.09 10.79 -7.09
CA ASN A 74 -16.64 10.63 -5.70
C ASN A 74 -15.41 9.73 -5.56
N LEU A 75 -14.99 9.02 -6.61
CA LEU A 75 -13.83 8.16 -6.64
C LEU A 75 -12.50 8.88 -6.26
N PRO A 76 -12.21 10.10 -6.75
CA PRO A 76 -11.02 10.83 -6.32
C PRO A 76 -11.00 11.09 -4.81
N LYS A 77 -12.12 11.48 -4.21
CA LYS A 77 -12.24 11.70 -2.76
C LYS A 77 -12.03 10.40 -1.98
N PHE A 78 -12.52 9.28 -2.51
CA PHE A 78 -12.30 7.97 -1.93
C PHE A 78 -10.80 7.60 -1.95
N ARG A 79 -10.13 7.72 -3.10
CA ARG A 79 -8.70 7.40 -3.25
C ARG A 79 -7.78 8.25 -2.37
N ARG A 80 -8.16 9.48 -2.01
CA ARG A 80 -7.41 10.35 -1.08
C ARG A 80 -7.27 9.74 0.32
N GLN A 81 -8.11 8.76 0.69
CA GLN A 81 -8.04 8.06 1.98
C GLN A 81 -7.03 6.93 2.00
N MET A 82 -6.41 6.62 0.85
CA MET A 82 -5.44 5.54 0.68
C MET A 82 -4.10 6.09 0.23
N GLY A 83 -3.02 5.59 0.84
CA GLY A 83 -1.66 5.76 0.36
C GLY A 83 -1.22 4.54 -0.44
N MET A 84 -0.39 4.74 -1.45
CA MET A 84 0.20 3.67 -2.26
C MET A 84 1.71 3.76 -2.27
N VAL A 85 2.36 2.62 -1.99
CA VAL A 85 3.81 2.42 -2.11
C VAL A 85 4.05 1.31 -3.13
N PHE A 86 4.95 1.56 -4.09
CA PHE A 86 5.26 0.64 -5.18
C PHE A 86 6.70 0.14 -5.09
N GLN A 87 6.97 -1.01 -5.67
CA GLN A 87 8.32 -1.59 -5.77
C GLN A 87 9.30 -0.71 -6.55
N ASP A 88 8.84 -0.02 -7.60
CA ASP A 88 9.63 0.85 -8.49
C ASP A 88 9.64 2.32 -8.07
N PHE A 89 9.27 2.62 -6.82
CA PHE A 89 9.19 3.94 -6.18
C PHE A 89 8.26 4.94 -6.88
N ARG A 90 8.19 4.95 -8.19
CA ARG A 90 7.42 5.88 -9.05
C ARG A 90 7.62 7.34 -8.70
N LEU A 91 8.88 7.72 -8.44
CA LEU A 91 9.22 9.12 -8.20
C LEU A 91 9.31 9.90 -9.52
N LEU A 92 8.93 11.17 -9.45
CA LEU A 92 9.08 12.13 -10.54
C LEU A 92 10.55 12.52 -10.61
N LYS A 93 11.26 12.06 -11.65
CA LYS A 93 12.73 12.15 -11.77
C LYS A 93 13.23 13.57 -11.99
N ASP A 94 12.38 14.43 -12.53
CA ASP A 94 12.62 15.85 -12.84
C ASP A 94 12.25 16.80 -11.71
N ARG A 95 11.88 16.24 -10.53
CA ARG A 95 11.48 16.98 -9.33
C ARG A 95 12.32 16.57 -8.14
N THR A 96 12.56 17.54 -7.25
CA THR A 96 13.21 17.28 -5.95
C THR A 96 12.35 16.35 -5.09
N ILE A 97 12.93 15.78 -4.01
CA ILE A 97 12.17 14.92 -3.09
C ILE A 97 11.09 15.72 -2.34
N PHE A 98 11.36 17.01 -2.04
CA PHE A 98 10.34 17.91 -1.52
C PHE A 98 9.15 18.03 -2.49
N GLU A 99 9.42 18.29 -3.75
CA GLU A 99 8.37 18.44 -4.78
C GLU A 99 7.62 17.13 -5.05
N ASN A 100 8.30 15.97 -4.96
CA ASN A 100 7.66 14.66 -5.07
C ASN A 100 6.60 14.47 -3.97
N VAL A 101 6.90 14.83 -2.73
CA VAL A 101 5.95 14.72 -1.62
C VAL A 101 4.89 15.80 -1.70
N ALA A 102 5.28 17.06 -2.00
CA ALA A 102 4.37 18.20 -2.14
C ALA A 102 3.32 17.97 -3.24
N PHE A 103 3.69 17.28 -4.32
CA PHE A 103 2.78 16.97 -5.44
C PHE A 103 1.51 16.26 -4.99
N ALA A 104 1.63 15.30 -4.05
CA ALA A 104 0.46 14.60 -3.52
C ALA A 104 -0.53 15.53 -2.81
N GLN A 105 -0.06 16.59 -2.16
CA GLN A 105 -0.90 17.61 -1.54
C GLN A 105 -1.48 18.61 -2.54
N GLN A 106 -0.71 18.97 -3.57
CA GLN A 106 -1.17 19.85 -4.66
C GLN A 106 -2.35 19.22 -5.40
N VAL A 107 -2.28 17.91 -5.70
CA VAL A 107 -3.35 17.16 -6.37
C VAL A 107 -4.67 17.16 -5.58
N VAL A 108 -4.59 17.22 -4.26
CA VAL A 108 -5.77 17.29 -3.39
C VAL A 108 -6.13 18.72 -2.96
N GLU A 109 -5.49 19.72 -3.58
CA GLU A 109 -5.78 21.14 -3.40
C GLU A 109 -5.56 21.65 -1.96
N VAL A 110 -4.56 21.10 -1.26
CA VAL A 110 -4.15 21.65 0.05
C VAL A 110 -3.66 23.08 -0.13
N PRO A 111 -4.12 24.05 0.69
CA PRO A 111 -3.66 25.45 0.58
C PRO A 111 -2.13 25.56 0.72
N HIS A 112 -1.49 26.28 -0.20
CA HIS A 112 -0.02 26.40 -0.31
C HIS A 112 0.70 26.72 1.01
N ARG A 113 0.08 27.56 1.88
CA ARG A 113 0.63 27.93 3.19
C ARG A 113 0.88 26.75 4.14
N TYR A 114 0.21 25.61 3.93
CA TYR A 114 0.37 24.43 4.78
C TYR A 114 1.33 23.38 4.19
N ILE A 115 1.50 23.37 2.86
CA ILE A 115 2.25 22.31 2.14
C ILE A 115 3.68 22.24 2.66
N LYS A 116 4.40 23.37 2.72
CA LYS A 116 5.80 23.39 3.12
C LYS A 116 6.02 22.68 4.47
N ARG A 117 5.29 23.11 5.49
CA ARG A 117 5.41 22.56 6.85
C ARG A 117 5.06 21.07 6.91
N GLN A 118 3.99 20.65 6.21
CA GLN A 118 3.55 19.26 6.23
C GLN A 118 4.55 18.34 5.51
N VAL A 119 5.11 18.79 4.40
CA VAL A 119 6.15 18.05 3.66
C VAL A 119 7.44 17.96 4.47
N GLU A 120 7.90 19.06 5.08
CA GLU A 120 9.10 19.06 5.95
C GLU A 120 8.92 18.07 7.12
N ASN A 121 7.79 18.08 7.80
CA ASN A 121 7.49 17.13 8.88
C ASN A 121 7.48 15.67 8.38
N MET A 122 6.94 15.43 7.20
CA MET A 122 6.90 14.09 6.62
C MET A 122 8.29 13.60 6.21
N LEU A 123 9.11 14.47 5.61
CA LEU A 123 10.50 14.16 5.28
C LEU A 123 11.37 13.96 6.53
N GLU A 124 11.09 14.69 7.61
CA GLU A 124 11.74 14.47 8.91
C GLU A 124 11.38 13.10 9.49
N MET A 125 10.11 12.71 9.44
CA MET A 125 9.63 11.39 9.90
C MET A 125 10.35 10.23 9.20
N VAL A 126 10.66 10.37 7.91
CA VAL A 126 11.38 9.34 7.14
C VAL A 126 12.91 9.54 7.13
N GLY A 127 13.45 10.54 7.88
CA GLY A 127 14.87 10.79 8.01
C GLY A 127 15.54 11.46 6.80
N LEU A 128 14.77 12.22 5.98
CA LEU A 128 15.28 12.82 4.74
C LEU A 128 15.11 14.34 4.67
N LYS A 129 14.88 15.01 5.80
CA LYS A 129 14.70 16.47 5.85
C LYS A 129 15.88 17.25 5.25
N ASP A 130 17.11 16.85 5.58
CA ASP A 130 18.32 17.50 5.09
C ASP A 130 18.60 17.25 3.59
N ARG A 131 17.90 16.30 3.00
CA ARG A 131 18.00 15.93 1.58
C ARG A 131 16.83 16.47 0.75
N MET A 132 15.98 17.33 1.29
CA MET A 132 14.73 17.75 0.64
C MET A 132 14.91 18.41 -0.74
N ASN A 133 16.07 18.98 -1.02
CA ASN A 133 16.39 19.60 -2.31
C ASN A 133 17.10 18.65 -3.30
N ALA A 134 17.41 17.42 -2.88
CA ALA A 134 18.02 16.41 -3.75
C ALA A 134 16.99 15.89 -4.78
N PHE A 135 17.50 15.40 -5.91
CA PHE A 135 16.69 14.69 -6.90
C PHE A 135 16.74 13.18 -6.66
N PRO A 136 15.73 12.40 -7.16
CA PRO A 136 15.68 10.95 -6.95
C PRO A 136 16.94 10.19 -7.39
N ASN A 137 17.62 10.62 -8.45
CA ASN A 137 18.86 10.00 -8.93
C ASN A 137 20.08 10.22 -8.03
N GLU A 138 19.98 11.12 -7.04
CA GLU A 138 21.03 11.39 -6.05
C GLU A 138 20.83 10.56 -4.76
N LEU A 139 19.77 9.73 -4.71
CA LEU A 139 19.39 8.92 -3.56
C LEU A 139 19.63 7.43 -3.81
N SER A 140 20.00 6.73 -2.73
CA SER A 140 19.97 5.26 -2.69
C SER A 140 18.55 4.70 -2.90
N GLY A 141 18.42 3.41 -3.21
CA GLY A 141 17.11 2.77 -3.35
C GLY A 141 16.25 2.87 -2.09
N GLY A 142 16.87 2.68 -0.91
CA GLY A 142 16.18 2.83 0.37
C GLY A 142 15.70 4.25 0.64
N GLU A 143 16.52 5.25 0.33
CA GLU A 143 16.10 6.66 0.43
C GLU A 143 14.96 6.99 -0.54
N GLN A 144 15.02 6.48 -1.78
CA GLN A 144 13.92 6.64 -2.74
C GLN A 144 12.62 6.01 -2.23
N GLN A 145 12.70 4.83 -1.62
CA GLN A 145 11.54 4.18 -1.01
C GLN A 145 10.98 4.98 0.18
N ARG A 146 11.84 5.55 1.02
CA ARG A 146 11.41 6.45 2.11
C ARG A 146 10.68 7.68 1.56
N VAL A 147 11.13 8.27 0.45
CA VAL A 147 10.40 9.37 -0.23
C VAL A 147 9.05 8.91 -0.76
N ALA A 148 8.97 7.71 -1.36
CA ALA A 148 7.70 7.15 -1.84
C ALA A 148 6.71 6.91 -0.69
N ILE A 149 7.19 6.44 0.46
CA ILE A 149 6.39 6.29 1.69
C ILE A 149 5.94 7.67 2.20
N ALA A 150 6.83 8.66 2.29
CA ALA A 150 6.49 10.02 2.69
C ALA A 150 5.39 10.62 1.80
N ARG A 151 5.53 10.47 0.48
CA ARG A 151 4.51 10.90 -0.49
C ARG A 151 3.16 10.20 -0.30
N ALA A 152 3.17 8.91 0.01
CA ALA A 152 1.95 8.16 0.27
C ALA A 152 1.23 8.60 1.55
N LEU A 153 1.98 9.07 2.55
CA LEU A 153 1.48 9.41 3.89
C LEU A 153 1.12 10.88 4.08
N VAL A 154 1.62 11.80 3.25
CA VAL A 154 1.52 13.24 3.48
C VAL A 154 0.08 13.77 3.56
N ASN A 155 -0.88 13.02 3.01
CA ASN A 155 -2.32 13.30 3.12
C ASN A 155 -3.02 12.54 4.25
N HIS A 156 -2.26 11.95 5.20
CA HIS A 156 -2.77 11.19 6.35
C HIS A 156 -3.79 10.12 5.98
N PRO A 157 -3.44 9.15 5.10
CA PRO A 157 -4.36 8.10 4.69
C PRO A 157 -4.72 7.19 5.88
N VAL A 158 -5.93 6.64 5.87
CA VAL A 158 -6.36 5.65 6.87
C VAL A 158 -5.95 4.22 6.50
N LEU A 159 -5.56 4.02 5.23
CA LEU A 159 -5.12 2.74 4.67
C LEU A 159 -3.87 2.98 3.80
N LEU A 160 -2.80 2.25 4.10
CA LEU A 160 -1.59 2.21 3.29
C LEU A 160 -1.50 0.84 2.60
N LEU A 161 -1.44 0.86 1.29
CA LEU A 161 -1.23 -0.32 0.45
C LEU A 161 0.21 -0.29 -0.05
N ALA A 162 0.98 -1.35 0.18
CA ALA A 162 2.37 -1.46 -0.26
C ALA A 162 2.54 -2.72 -1.12
N ASP A 163 2.90 -2.53 -2.38
CA ASP A 163 3.12 -3.60 -3.35
C ASP A 163 4.62 -3.83 -3.51
N GLU A 164 5.13 -4.95 -2.96
CA GLU A 164 6.54 -5.34 -2.93
C GLU A 164 7.48 -4.21 -2.48
N PRO A 165 7.22 -3.54 -1.33
CA PRO A 165 7.92 -2.30 -0.97
C PRO A 165 9.43 -2.46 -0.74
N THR A 166 9.92 -3.69 -0.66
CA THR A 166 11.33 -4.03 -0.41
C THR A 166 11.99 -4.83 -1.54
N GLY A 167 11.26 -5.08 -2.63
CA GLY A 167 11.70 -6.00 -3.69
C GLY A 167 12.96 -5.57 -4.45
N ASN A 168 13.34 -4.29 -4.40
CA ASN A 168 14.53 -3.74 -5.06
C ASN A 168 15.61 -3.29 -4.05
N LEU A 169 15.53 -3.74 -2.79
CA LEU A 169 16.41 -3.29 -1.71
C LEU A 169 17.26 -4.46 -1.19
N ASP A 170 18.43 -4.10 -0.65
CA ASP A 170 19.24 -5.07 0.09
C ASP A 170 18.55 -5.48 1.42
N PRO A 171 18.93 -6.62 2.04
CA PRO A 171 18.24 -7.15 3.21
C PRO A 171 18.20 -6.19 4.41
N VAL A 172 19.27 -5.42 4.64
CA VAL A 172 19.35 -4.48 5.77
C VAL A 172 18.38 -3.33 5.56
N THR A 173 18.45 -2.69 4.40
CA THR A 173 17.53 -1.61 4.02
C THR A 173 16.08 -2.08 3.96
N ALA A 174 15.84 -3.31 3.48
CA ALA A 174 14.51 -3.91 3.44
C ALA A 174 13.90 -4.02 4.85
N LYS A 175 14.69 -4.46 5.84
CA LYS A 175 14.27 -4.51 7.24
C LYS A 175 13.91 -3.12 7.79
N GLU A 176 14.76 -2.10 7.55
CA GLU A 176 14.48 -0.73 7.98
C GLU A 176 13.17 -0.17 7.39
N ILE A 177 12.88 -0.47 6.11
CA ILE A 177 11.62 -0.06 5.49
C ILE A 177 10.42 -0.77 6.14
N MET A 178 10.54 -2.04 6.48
CA MET A 178 9.48 -2.77 7.16
C MET A 178 9.25 -2.29 8.60
N GLU A 179 10.33 -1.93 9.31
CA GLU A 179 10.23 -1.27 10.63
C GLU A 179 9.51 0.07 10.53
N LEU A 180 9.86 0.91 9.54
CA LEU A 180 9.17 2.16 9.27
C LEU A 180 7.66 1.95 9.02
N LEU A 181 7.28 0.96 8.20
CA LEU A 181 5.88 0.62 7.97
C LEU A 181 5.18 0.15 9.27
N SER A 182 5.90 -0.55 10.15
CA SER A 182 5.38 -0.95 11.46
C SER A 182 5.14 0.24 12.38
N GLU A 183 6.03 1.24 12.40
CA GLU A 183 5.84 2.49 13.16
C GLU A 183 4.64 3.30 12.63
N ILE A 184 4.48 3.38 11.32
CA ILE A 184 3.31 3.98 10.68
C ILE A 184 2.02 3.28 11.12
N ASN A 185 2.03 1.96 11.17
CA ASN A 185 0.89 1.18 11.66
C ASN A 185 0.59 1.46 13.13
N LYS A 186 1.60 1.53 14.01
CA LYS A 186 1.43 1.87 15.43
C LYS A 186 0.79 3.23 15.64
N SER A 187 0.95 4.17 14.70
CA SER A 187 0.28 5.47 14.72
C SER A 187 -1.20 5.42 14.33
N GLY A 188 -1.73 4.23 14.00
CA GLY A 188 -3.16 3.98 13.73
C GLY A 188 -3.52 3.77 12.25
N THR A 189 -2.58 3.93 11.31
CA THR A 189 -2.81 3.61 9.90
C THR A 189 -2.93 2.10 9.70
N THR A 190 -3.96 1.65 8.98
CA THR A 190 -4.05 0.25 8.53
C THR A 190 -3.02 0.02 7.43
N VAL A 191 -2.22 -1.04 7.52
CA VAL A 191 -1.17 -1.33 6.55
C VAL A 191 -1.38 -2.70 5.93
N LEU A 192 -1.43 -2.76 4.61
CA LEU A 192 -1.49 -3.97 3.82
C LEU A 192 -0.24 -4.06 2.94
N VAL A 193 0.56 -5.11 3.14
CA VAL A 193 1.82 -5.32 2.40
C VAL A 193 1.71 -6.58 1.56
N VAL A 194 1.85 -6.45 0.26
CA VAL A 194 2.08 -7.58 -0.64
C VAL A 194 3.58 -7.83 -0.70
N THR A 195 4.02 -9.04 -0.41
CA THR A 195 5.43 -9.43 -0.53
C THR A 195 5.60 -10.93 -0.72
N HIS A 196 6.74 -11.32 -1.29
CA HIS A 196 7.20 -12.71 -1.37
C HIS A 196 8.40 -12.98 -0.44
N ASN A 197 8.83 -11.99 0.35
CA ASN A 197 9.97 -12.11 1.26
C ASN A 197 9.54 -12.82 2.56
N LYS A 198 9.77 -14.13 2.61
CA LYS A 198 9.42 -15.01 3.74
C LYS A 198 10.08 -14.62 5.05
N GLU A 199 11.37 -14.25 4.99
CA GLU A 199 12.15 -13.93 6.19
C GLU A 199 11.56 -12.73 6.93
N LEU A 200 11.27 -11.62 6.20
CA LEU A 200 10.67 -10.44 6.77
C LEU A 200 9.26 -10.69 7.33
N VAL A 201 8.45 -11.49 6.62
CA VAL A 201 7.10 -11.85 7.08
C VAL A 201 7.18 -12.61 8.41
N ASN A 202 8.05 -13.61 8.50
CA ASN A 202 8.24 -14.43 9.70
C ASN A 202 8.80 -13.61 10.87
N GLU A 203 9.80 -12.74 10.61
CA GLU A 203 10.42 -11.90 11.63
C GLU A 203 9.40 -10.92 12.25
N MET A 204 8.53 -10.34 11.44
CA MET A 204 7.55 -9.36 11.91
C MET A 204 6.38 -9.95 12.69
N GLY A 205 6.05 -11.23 12.52
CA GLY A 205 5.02 -11.94 13.29
C GLY A 205 3.64 -11.29 13.23
N LYS A 206 3.25 -10.73 12.08
CA LYS A 206 1.94 -10.11 11.83
C LYS A 206 0.98 -11.13 11.20
N ARG A 207 -0.28 -10.73 11.01
CA ARG A 207 -1.26 -11.52 10.28
C ARG A 207 -0.82 -11.71 8.82
N VAL A 208 -0.91 -12.94 8.35
CA VAL A 208 -0.54 -13.35 7.00
C VAL A 208 -1.73 -13.98 6.31
N ILE A 209 -2.02 -13.55 5.11
CA ILE A 209 -3.04 -14.10 4.22
C ILE A 209 -2.33 -14.68 3.02
N LEU A 210 -2.43 -16.00 2.84
CA LEU A 210 -1.90 -16.71 1.68
C LEU A 210 -2.97 -16.75 0.59
N ILE A 211 -2.61 -16.27 -0.60
CA ILE A 211 -3.44 -16.39 -1.81
C ILE A 211 -2.75 -17.38 -2.76
N GLU A 212 -3.47 -18.43 -3.12
CA GLU A 212 -3.09 -19.40 -4.17
C GLU A 212 -4.23 -19.56 -5.17
N ASP A 213 -3.91 -19.58 -6.45
CA ASP A 213 -4.86 -19.78 -7.57
C ASP A 213 -6.16 -18.96 -7.46
N GLY A 214 -6.07 -17.75 -6.94
CA GLY A 214 -7.21 -16.84 -6.77
C GLY A 214 -8.03 -17.02 -5.50
N HIS A 215 -7.68 -17.98 -4.62
CA HIS A 215 -8.38 -18.25 -3.36
C HIS A 215 -7.54 -17.85 -2.14
N ILE A 216 -8.18 -17.60 -1.01
CA ILE A 216 -7.51 -17.51 0.29
C ILE A 216 -7.36 -18.91 0.84
N GLU A 217 -6.11 -19.41 0.87
CA GLU A 217 -5.78 -20.73 1.42
C GLU A 217 -5.56 -20.68 2.93
N GLN A 218 -4.98 -19.60 3.43
CA GLN A 218 -4.68 -19.42 4.85
C GLN A 218 -4.86 -17.95 5.26
N ASP A 219 -5.27 -17.75 6.52
CA ASP A 219 -5.46 -16.44 7.15
C ASP A 219 -5.17 -16.57 8.65
N GLU A 220 -3.92 -16.30 9.05
CA GLU A 220 -3.44 -16.59 10.41
C GLU A 220 -2.59 -15.45 10.98
N ILE A 221 -2.63 -15.30 12.32
CA ILE A 221 -1.73 -14.42 13.06
C ILE A 221 -0.52 -15.25 13.50
N ARG A 222 0.70 -14.80 13.19
CA ARG A 222 1.99 -15.43 13.51
C ARG A 222 2.24 -16.77 12.79
N TRP A 223 1.85 -16.86 11.55
CA TRP A 223 2.16 -18.02 10.73
C TRP A 223 3.62 -18.00 10.25
N SER A 224 4.30 -19.19 10.28
CA SER A 224 5.58 -19.35 9.60
C SER A 224 5.33 -19.68 8.14
N TYR A 225 5.87 -18.87 7.26
CA TYR A 225 5.71 -19.01 5.82
C TYR A 225 6.71 -20.07 5.30
N ASP A 226 6.34 -21.35 5.41
CA ASP A 226 7.13 -22.49 4.96
C ASP A 226 6.51 -23.13 3.70
N ILE A 227 6.75 -22.57 2.52
CA ILE A 227 6.37 -23.19 1.24
C ILE A 227 7.59 -23.33 0.34
#